data_227b0a10020f36429889c635b4de6400
#
_entry.id   227b0a10020f36429889c635b4de6400
#
_cell.length_a   1.000
_cell.length_b   1.000
_cell.length_c   1.000
_cell.angle_alpha   90.00
_cell.angle_beta   90.00
_cell.angle_gamma   90.00
#
_symmetry.space_group_name_H-M   'P 1'
#
loop_
_entity.id
_entity.type
_entity.pdbx_description
1 polymer ?
#
loop_
_entity_poly.entity_id
_entity_poly.type
_entity_poly.pdbx_seq_one_letter_code
_entity_poly.pdbx_strand_id
1 'polypeptide(L)'
;MKIIHKIETYTSDGKPVLRFTVMNSSGAYMEFTNWGARWITASVPDVQGALANILIGYDTLSDYLKDSYYMGATVGRFANRIADASFTIDRKTFHLEVNDGNNTNHGGFSGFHNKV
;
A
#
# COMPACT_ATOMS: atom_id res chain seq x y z
N MET A 1 16.03 -15.76 -10.02
CA MET A 1 15.04 -14.99 -9.22
C MET A 1 14.70 -15.82 -7.99
N LYS A 2 14.74 -15.22 -6.81
CA LYS A 2 14.37 -15.84 -5.53
C LYS A 2 13.18 -15.10 -4.94
N ILE A 3 12.18 -15.82 -4.46
CA ILE A 3 11.01 -15.27 -3.78
C ILE A 3 10.92 -15.89 -2.39
N ILE A 4 10.81 -15.05 -1.36
CA ILE A 4 10.65 -15.47 0.03
C ILE A 4 9.45 -14.71 0.59
N HIS A 5 8.72 -15.32 1.51
CA HIS A 5 7.70 -14.62 2.28
C HIS A 5 7.74 -15.07 3.74
N LYS A 6 7.29 -14.18 4.63
CA LYS A 6 7.12 -14.46 6.06
C LYS A 6 5.94 -13.69 6.61
N ILE A 7 5.29 -14.24 7.63
CA ILE A 7 4.31 -13.51 8.44
C ILE A 7 5.09 -12.59 9.38
N GLU A 8 4.81 -11.29 9.38
CA GLU A 8 5.44 -10.33 10.28
C GLU A 8 4.53 -9.84 11.39
N THR A 9 3.23 -9.78 11.12
CA THR A 9 2.23 -9.32 12.09
C THR A 9 0.84 -9.80 11.68
N TYR A 10 -0.18 -9.38 12.40
CA TYR A 10 -1.58 -9.66 12.11
C TYR A 10 -2.39 -8.36 12.18
N THR A 11 -3.45 -8.29 11.39
CA THR A 11 -4.46 -7.24 11.50
C THR A 11 -5.27 -7.39 12.78
N SER A 12 -6.03 -6.38 13.17
CA SER A 12 -6.91 -6.43 14.35
C SER A 12 -8.00 -7.51 14.24
N ASP A 13 -8.38 -7.91 13.02
CA ASP A 13 -9.32 -9.01 12.75
C ASP A 13 -8.63 -10.37 12.53
N GLY A 14 -7.33 -10.46 12.86
CA GLY A 14 -6.56 -11.71 12.90
C GLY A 14 -6.03 -12.22 11.57
N LYS A 15 -6.08 -11.43 10.49
CA LYS A 15 -5.51 -11.82 9.20
C LYS A 15 -4.00 -11.68 9.21
N PRO A 16 -3.24 -12.64 8.64
CA PRO A 16 -1.80 -12.55 8.58
C PRO A 16 -1.34 -11.44 7.62
N VAL A 17 -0.44 -10.61 8.10
CA VAL A 17 0.24 -9.60 7.30
C VAL A 17 1.62 -10.14 6.94
N LEU A 18 1.82 -10.31 5.65
CA LEU A 18 3.00 -10.95 5.05
C LEU A 18 3.93 -9.90 4.46
N ARG A 19 5.23 -10.14 4.59
CA ARG A 19 6.25 -9.49 3.76
C ARG A 19 6.72 -10.48 2.69
N PHE A 20 6.78 -10.04 1.46
CA PHE A 20 7.34 -10.75 0.32
C PHE A 20 8.62 -10.07 -0.11
N THR A 21 9.68 -10.83 -0.30
CA THR A 21 10.95 -10.36 -0.86
C THR A 21 11.19 -11.05 -2.19
N VAL A 22 11.39 -10.27 -3.25
CA VAL A 22 11.73 -10.75 -4.58
C VAL A 22 13.12 -10.25 -4.94
N MET A 23 14.05 -11.15 -5.20
CA MET A 23 15.46 -10.85 -5.47
C MET A 23 15.86 -11.39 -6.83
N ASN A 24 16.60 -10.61 -7.60
CA ASN A 24 17.19 -11.05 -8.87
C ASN A 24 18.60 -11.63 -8.67
N SER A 25 19.25 -12.05 -9.76
CA SER A 25 20.58 -12.65 -9.73
C SER A 25 21.72 -11.66 -9.40
N SER A 26 21.49 -10.36 -9.56
CA SER A 26 22.47 -9.32 -9.20
C SER A 26 22.37 -8.86 -7.76
N GLY A 27 21.43 -9.41 -6.98
CA GLY A 27 21.20 -9.04 -5.58
C GLY A 27 20.26 -7.86 -5.38
N ALA A 28 19.84 -7.17 -6.44
CA ALA A 28 18.78 -6.17 -6.33
C ALA A 28 17.47 -6.83 -5.90
N TYR A 29 16.72 -6.21 -5.02
CA TYR A 29 15.51 -6.80 -4.46
C TYR A 29 14.39 -5.77 -4.24
N MET A 30 13.18 -6.28 -4.19
CA MET A 30 11.97 -5.54 -3.84
C MET A 30 11.26 -6.24 -2.70
N GLU A 31 10.62 -5.47 -1.84
CA GLU A 31 9.76 -5.98 -0.78
C GLU A 31 8.35 -5.39 -0.88
N PHE A 32 7.38 -6.24 -0.65
CA PHE A 32 5.95 -5.93 -0.68
C PHE A 32 5.27 -6.50 0.54
N THR A 33 4.11 -5.94 0.89
CA THR A 33 3.20 -6.57 1.85
C THR A 33 1.83 -6.76 1.22
N ASN A 34 1.08 -7.77 1.69
CA ASN A 34 -0.33 -7.95 1.33
C ASN A 34 -1.25 -6.90 2.00
N TRP A 35 -0.77 -6.16 3.00
CA TRP A 35 -1.51 -5.03 3.56
C TRP A 35 -1.48 -3.83 2.62
N GLY A 36 -2.59 -3.58 1.93
CA GLY A 36 -2.70 -2.52 0.94
C GLY A 36 -1.87 -2.76 -0.33
N ALA A 37 -1.41 -3.99 -0.58
CA ALA A 37 -0.48 -4.34 -1.66
C ALA A 37 0.65 -3.30 -1.78
N ARG A 38 1.28 -2.97 -0.65
CA ARG A 38 2.26 -1.88 -0.55
C ARG A 38 3.64 -2.31 -0.99
N TRP A 39 4.33 -1.38 -1.62
CA TRP A 39 5.78 -1.45 -1.81
C TRP A 39 6.46 -0.93 -0.56
N ILE A 40 7.37 -1.72 0.01
CA ILE A 40 8.13 -1.38 1.23
C ILE A 40 9.55 -0.98 0.86
N THR A 41 10.19 -1.75 -0.02
CA THR A 41 11.59 -1.58 -0.41
C THR A 41 11.73 -1.79 -1.90
N ALA A 42 12.55 -0.95 -2.54
CA ALA A 42 13.15 -1.22 -3.85
C ALA A 42 14.65 -0.93 -3.73
N SER A 43 15.43 -1.97 -3.52
CA SER A 43 16.88 -1.87 -3.35
C SER A 43 17.58 -2.17 -4.68
N VAL A 44 18.24 -1.16 -5.21
CA VAL A 44 18.95 -1.20 -6.49
C VAL A 44 20.40 -0.78 -6.32
N PRO A 45 21.33 -1.29 -7.15
CA PRO A 45 22.72 -0.87 -7.09
C PRO A 45 22.91 0.55 -7.64
N ASP A 46 23.75 1.31 -6.98
CA ASP A 46 24.28 2.58 -7.49
C ASP A 46 25.40 2.32 -8.53
N VAL A 47 26.07 3.39 -8.97
CA VAL A 47 27.15 3.31 -9.97
C VAL A 47 28.40 2.59 -9.46
N GLN A 48 28.56 2.42 -8.14
CA GLN A 48 29.63 1.64 -7.51
C GLN A 48 29.19 0.20 -7.19
N GLY A 49 27.93 -0.15 -7.44
CA GLY A 49 27.36 -1.46 -7.13
C GLY A 49 26.82 -1.59 -5.70
N ALA A 50 26.83 -0.53 -4.90
CA ALA A 50 26.25 -0.55 -3.57
C ALA A 50 24.72 -0.51 -3.61
N LEU A 51 24.08 -1.42 -2.88
CA LEU A 51 22.62 -1.49 -2.83
C LEU A 51 22.05 -0.42 -1.91
N ALA A 52 21.09 0.35 -2.41
CA ALA A 52 20.36 1.35 -1.63
C ALA A 52 18.85 1.25 -1.89
N ASN A 53 18.06 1.40 -0.83
CA ASN A 53 16.61 1.53 -0.97
C ASN A 53 16.28 2.91 -1.53
N ILE A 54 15.49 2.95 -2.61
CA ILE A 54 15.07 4.19 -3.29
C ILE A 54 13.63 4.59 -2.97
N LEU A 55 12.94 3.86 -2.09
CA LEU A 55 11.60 4.19 -1.65
C LEU A 55 11.61 4.86 -0.28
N ILE A 56 10.70 5.82 -0.11
CA ILE A 56 10.39 6.38 1.20
C ILE A 56 9.31 5.50 1.85
N GLY A 57 9.47 5.19 3.12
CA GLY A 57 8.53 4.35 3.86
C GLY A 57 8.85 4.32 5.35
N TYR A 58 8.24 3.39 6.05
CA TYR A 58 8.45 3.16 7.47
C TYR A 58 9.41 1.99 7.70
N ASP A 59 10.06 1.96 8.86
CA ASP A 59 11.01 0.90 9.23
C ASP A 59 10.31 -0.41 9.56
N THR A 60 9.10 -0.35 10.13
CA THR A 60 8.36 -1.53 10.56
C THR A 60 7.02 -1.69 9.85
N LEU A 61 6.59 -2.94 9.68
CA LEU A 61 5.27 -3.22 9.09
C LEU A 61 4.12 -2.75 9.99
N SER A 62 4.33 -2.70 11.31
CA SER A 62 3.36 -2.17 12.26
C SER A 62 3.09 -0.68 12.06
N ASP A 63 4.05 0.08 11.56
CA ASP A 63 3.87 1.49 11.25
C ASP A 63 3.05 1.68 9.97
N TYR A 64 3.23 0.78 8.98
CA TYR A 64 2.38 0.74 7.80
C TYR A 64 0.90 0.45 8.13
N LEU A 65 0.60 -0.30 9.18
CA LEU A 65 -0.78 -0.53 9.63
C LEU A 65 -1.45 0.74 10.18
N LYS A 66 -0.66 1.71 10.61
CA LYS A 66 -1.11 3.00 11.16
C LYS A 66 -0.97 4.15 10.17
N ASP A 67 -0.49 3.85 8.95
CA ASP A 67 -0.17 4.86 7.95
C ASP A 67 -1.41 5.63 7.48
N SER A 68 -1.32 6.96 7.51
CA SER A 68 -2.33 7.89 6.99
C SER A 68 -1.89 8.64 5.73
N TYR A 69 -0.66 8.35 5.23
CA TYR A 69 -0.04 9.02 4.08
C TYR A 69 -0.04 8.17 2.81
N TYR A 70 -0.65 6.97 2.86
CA TYR A 70 -0.70 6.03 1.73
C TYR A 70 0.69 5.58 1.24
N MET A 71 1.70 5.56 2.11
CA MET A 71 3.08 5.22 1.78
C MET A 71 3.17 3.86 1.08
N GLY A 72 3.63 3.86 -0.17
CA GLY A 72 3.75 2.68 -1.01
C GLY A 72 2.46 1.94 -1.35
N ALA A 73 1.30 2.44 -0.90
CA ALA A 73 0.02 1.74 -0.99
C ALA A 73 -0.54 1.67 -2.42
N THR A 74 -1.24 0.57 -2.70
CA THR A 74 -2.13 0.50 -3.85
C THR A 74 -3.42 1.23 -3.53
N VAL A 75 -3.69 2.32 -4.26
CA VAL A 75 -4.85 3.20 -4.04
C VAL A 75 -6.02 2.73 -4.90
N GLY A 76 -7.19 2.68 -4.33
CA GLY A 76 -8.41 2.27 -5.08
C GLY A 76 -9.63 2.11 -4.16
N ARG A 77 -10.82 1.87 -4.82
CA ARG A 77 -11.00 1.70 -6.28
C ARG A 77 -10.73 2.96 -7.11
N PHE A 78 -11.03 4.14 -6.59
CA PHE A 78 -10.79 5.40 -7.28
C PHE A 78 -9.62 6.13 -6.60
N ALA A 79 -8.63 6.54 -7.38
CA ALA A 79 -7.50 7.32 -6.88
C ALA A 79 -7.85 8.81 -6.85
N ASN A 80 -7.33 9.52 -5.85
CA ASN A 80 -7.64 10.93 -5.61
C ASN A 80 -9.11 11.14 -5.18
N ARG A 81 -9.65 12.35 -5.37
CA ARG A 81 -10.90 12.81 -4.76
C ARG A 81 -12.13 12.60 -5.64
N ILE A 82 -13.22 12.21 -4.98
CA ILE A 82 -14.57 12.34 -5.52
C ILE A 82 -15.28 13.40 -4.68
N ALA A 83 -15.67 14.50 -5.32
CA ALA A 83 -16.31 15.63 -4.67
C ALA A 83 -17.63 15.21 -4.00
N ASP A 84 -17.92 15.80 -2.84
CA ASP A 84 -19.12 15.55 -2.04
C ASP A 84 -19.37 14.05 -1.76
N ALA A 85 -18.31 13.25 -1.80
CA ALA A 85 -18.32 11.79 -1.59
C ALA A 85 -19.49 11.11 -2.34
N SER A 86 -19.78 11.55 -3.55
CA SER A 86 -20.89 10.98 -4.35
C SER A 86 -20.67 11.09 -5.86
N PHE A 87 -21.26 10.18 -6.61
CA PHE A 87 -21.29 10.23 -8.06
C PHE A 87 -22.57 9.57 -8.59
N THR A 88 -22.94 9.89 -9.83
CA THR A 88 -24.14 9.33 -10.46
C THR A 88 -23.77 8.57 -11.73
N ILE A 89 -24.27 7.33 -11.86
CA ILE A 89 -24.18 6.51 -13.05
C ILE A 89 -25.60 6.01 -13.37
N ASP A 90 -26.03 6.11 -14.61
CA ASP A 90 -27.34 5.66 -15.12
C ASP A 90 -28.51 6.16 -14.25
N ARG A 91 -28.47 7.43 -13.86
CA ARG A 91 -29.46 8.11 -12.99
C ARG A 91 -29.52 7.56 -11.57
N LYS A 92 -28.60 6.70 -11.16
CA LYS A 92 -28.46 6.19 -9.80
C LYS A 92 -27.31 6.87 -9.11
N THR A 93 -27.57 7.53 -7.98
CA THR A 93 -26.54 8.17 -7.14
C THR A 93 -25.98 7.16 -6.16
N PHE A 94 -24.64 7.14 -6.07
CA PHE A 94 -23.87 6.35 -5.13
C PHE A 94 -23.22 7.29 -4.13
N HIS A 95 -23.37 6.99 -2.85
CA HIS A 95 -22.71 7.70 -1.76
C HIS A 95 -21.55 6.88 -1.24
N LEU A 96 -20.44 7.57 -0.95
CA LEU A 96 -19.16 6.99 -0.53
C LEU A 96 -18.81 7.43 0.89
N GLU A 97 -17.78 6.81 1.45
CA GLU A 97 -17.22 7.22 2.73
C GLU A 97 -16.55 8.60 2.61
N VAL A 98 -16.87 9.50 3.53
CA VAL A 98 -16.22 10.81 3.65
C VAL A 98 -14.98 10.66 4.50
N ASN A 99 -13.78 10.91 3.93
CA ASN A 99 -12.50 10.80 4.63
C ASN A 99 -11.54 11.96 4.38
N ASP A 100 -11.99 12.98 3.62
CA ASP A 100 -11.20 14.17 3.32
C ASP A 100 -12.11 15.41 3.14
N GLY A 101 -12.33 16.17 4.21
CA GLY A 101 -13.32 17.23 4.24
C GLY A 101 -14.72 16.67 3.96
N ASN A 102 -15.37 17.13 2.88
CA ASN A 102 -16.64 16.58 2.40
C ASN A 102 -16.47 15.52 1.31
N ASN A 103 -15.23 15.18 0.96
CA ASN A 103 -14.92 14.34 -0.19
C ASN A 103 -14.58 12.90 0.23
N THR A 104 -14.63 11.98 -0.73
CA THR A 104 -13.90 10.71 -0.66
C THR A 104 -12.54 10.91 -1.29
N ASN A 105 -11.49 10.47 -0.60
CA ASN A 105 -10.13 10.43 -1.14
C ASN A 105 -9.58 9.01 -1.10
N HIS A 106 -8.98 8.57 -2.20
CA HIS A 106 -8.27 7.30 -2.29
C HIS A 106 -9.08 6.06 -1.88
N GLY A 107 -10.41 6.08 -2.16
CA GLY A 107 -11.30 4.96 -1.89
C GLY A 107 -11.91 4.93 -0.49
N GLY A 108 -11.77 6.04 0.30
CA GLY A 108 -12.33 6.15 1.64
C GLY A 108 -11.53 5.35 2.69
N PHE A 109 -12.07 5.22 3.89
CA PHE A 109 -11.43 4.45 4.98
C PHE A 109 -11.33 2.97 4.66
N SER A 110 -12.28 2.43 3.87
CA SER A 110 -12.32 1.04 3.43
C SER A 110 -11.59 0.80 2.08
N GLY A 111 -10.78 1.76 1.63
CA GLY A 111 -9.97 1.66 0.41
C GLY A 111 -8.98 0.49 0.41
N PHE A 112 -8.36 0.22 -0.74
CA PHE A 112 -7.44 -0.92 -0.91
C PHE A 112 -6.20 -0.84 -0.01
N HIS A 113 -5.77 0.36 0.35
CA HIS A 113 -4.63 0.60 1.25
C HIS A 113 -4.82 0.01 2.67
N ASN A 114 -6.05 -0.29 3.08
CA ASN A 114 -6.41 -0.86 4.38
C ASN A 114 -6.98 -2.28 4.28
N LYS A 115 -6.55 -3.07 3.29
CA LYS A 115 -7.01 -4.46 3.07
C LYS A 115 -5.84 -5.43 2.98
N VAL A 116 -6.09 -6.65 3.47
CA VAL A 116 -5.30 -7.85 3.19
C VAL A 116 -5.99 -8.65 2.10
#